data_16377a1458ad17d9a6e39f7b2f18cd28
#
_entry.id   16377a1458ad17d9a6e39f7b2f18cd28
#
_cell.length_a   1.000
_cell.length_b   1.000
_cell.length_c   1.000
_cell.angle_alpha   90.00
_cell.angle_beta   90.00
_cell.angle_gamma   90.00
#
_symmetry.space_group_name_H-M   'P 1'
#
loop_
_entity.id
_entity.type
_entity.pdbx_description
1 polymer ?
#
loop_
_entity_poly.entity_id
_entity_poly.type
_entity_poly.pdbx_seq_one_letter_code
_entity_poly.pdbx_strand_id
1 'polypeptide(L)'
;MRSKANGLWMAAVIVGMLDLLAPVSHAQTSNNSQSPTAQTGSLKPPASGKINVAVLISEGADVMDIAGPWEVFRGAMLTTKGKPWHEADGDDMVMPFNTYTVSDSLKPVDANGLTIVPNYTFDNAPKPQVIVIPAQRGRSVAQKAWLLANSATADETMSVCTGAEVLAQYGLLDGKTATTHHYFLQSMQKQYPAVHFVSGTRYVENGKIATAGGLTSGIDLALHVVAKYYGDEVAQVTSDILEHRSALWRNPEYEQVKPVVASK
;
A
#
# COMPACT_ATOMS: atom_id res chain seq x y z
N MET A 1 46.59 -47.17 34.19
CA MET A 1 45.69 -48.29 34.59
C MET A 1 44.53 -48.22 33.57
N ARG A 2 44.56 -48.94 32.47
CA ARG A 2 44.11 -50.31 32.21
C ARG A 2 42.71 -50.57 32.77
N SER A 3 41.67 -50.72 31.90
CA SER A 3 41.08 -51.99 31.44
C SER A 3 39.96 -51.65 30.44
N LYS A 4 39.97 -51.98 29.12
CA LYS A 4 39.57 -53.28 28.50
C LYS A 4 38.15 -53.70 28.95
N ALA A 5 37.16 -54.04 28.18
CA ALA A 5 36.92 -54.51 26.83
C ALA A 5 35.55 -55.18 26.80
N ASN A 6 35.10 -55.55 25.58
CA ASN A 6 34.13 -56.55 25.15
C ASN A 6 32.71 -55.99 25.00
N GLY A 7 32.06 -55.88 23.88
CA GLY A 7 32.10 -56.76 22.69
C GLY A 7 31.07 -57.89 22.81
N LEU A 8 29.86 -57.69 22.20
CA LEU A 8 29.14 -58.87 21.68
C LEU A 8 28.21 -58.49 20.54
N TRP A 9 28.40 -59.19 19.46
CA TRP A 9 27.58 -59.24 18.26
C TRP A 9 26.25 -59.92 18.55
N MET A 10 25.14 -59.44 17.93
CA MET A 10 24.09 -60.34 17.49
C MET A 10 23.49 -59.85 16.19
N ALA A 11 23.64 -60.70 15.22
CA ALA A 11 23.07 -60.59 13.86
C ALA A 11 21.66 -61.16 13.81
N ALA A 12 21.02 -60.82 12.72
CA ALA A 12 19.85 -61.44 12.07
C ALA A 12 18.48 -60.94 12.59
N VAL A 13 17.58 -60.51 11.73
CA VAL A 13 16.89 -61.29 10.66
C VAL A 13 16.23 -60.29 9.72
N ILE A 14 16.53 -60.41 8.44
CA ILE A 14 15.78 -59.78 7.34
C ILE A 14 14.52 -60.61 7.11
N VAL A 15 13.35 -60.05 7.36
CA VAL A 15 12.10 -60.55 6.80
C VAL A 15 11.60 -59.51 5.81
N GLY A 16 11.65 -59.90 4.55
CA GLY A 16 11.10 -59.12 3.45
C GLY A 16 9.60 -59.04 3.50
N MET A 17 9.07 -57.83 3.48
CA MET A 17 7.73 -57.56 2.98
C MET A 17 7.86 -56.71 1.72
N LEU A 18 7.56 -57.32 0.60
CA LEU A 18 7.23 -56.61 -0.63
C LEU A 18 5.88 -55.94 -0.41
N ASP A 19 5.88 -54.66 -0.17
CA ASP A 19 4.65 -53.86 -0.31
C ASP A 19 4.64 -53.25 -1.70
N LEU A 20 3.60 -53.63 -2.41
CA LEU A 20 3.22 -53.11 -3.72
C LEU A 20 2.98 -51.59 -3.64
N LEU A 21 3.95 -50.80 -4.06
CA LEU A 21 3.75 -49.38 -4.30
C LEU A 21 2.98 -49.21 -5.60
N ALA A 22 1.67 -48.99 -5.48
CA ALA A 22 0.89 -48.43 -6.58
C ALA A 22 1.38 -47.00 -6.88
N PRO A 23 1.56 -46.62 -8.16
CA PRO A 23 1.94 -45.26 -8.47
C PRO A 23 0.79 -44.32 -8.12
N VAL A 24 1.01 -43.42 -7.13
CA VAL A 24 0.14 -42.28 -6.89
C VAL A 24 0.28 -41.36 -8.08
N SER A 25 -0.69 -41.42 -8.99
CA SER A 25 -0.85 -40.47 -10.07
C SER A 25 -1.09 -39.07 -9.44
N HIS A 26 -0.05 -38.22 -9.40
CA HIS A 26 -0.23 -36.81 -9.15
C HIS A 26 -0.93 -36.24 -10.36
N ALA A 27 -2.24 -36.03 -10.24
CA ALA A 27 -2.95 -35.15 -11.13
C ALA A 27 -2.32 -33.76 -10.98
N GLN A 28 -1.46 -33.39 -11.93
CA GLN A 28 -1.08 -32.00 -12.11
C GLN A 28 -2.35 -31.25 -12.50
N THR A 29 -3.02 -30.66 -11.53
CA THR A 29 -3.90 -29.54 -11.80
C THR A 29 -3.02 -28.44 -12.37
N SER A 30 -3.05 -28.30 -13.68
CA SER A 30 -2.52 -27.14 -14.36
C SER A 30 -3.34 -25.93 -13.91
N ASN A 31 -2.93 -25.34 -12.79
CA ASN A 31 -3.30 -23.98 -12.48
C ASN A 31 -2.68 -23.13 -13.59
N ASN A 32 -3.52 -22.79 -14.55
CA ASN A 32 -3.25 -21.79 -15.55
C ASN A 32 -3.29 -20.43 -14.83
N SER A 33 -2.30 -20.18 -13.95
CA SER A 33 -2.00 -18.86 -13.45
C SER A 33 -1.47 -18.08 -14.65
N GLN A 34 -2.39 -17.44 -15.35
CA GLN A 34 -2.01 -16.33 -16.23
C GLN A 34 -1.21 -15.38 -15.35
N SER A 35 0.09 -15.26 -15.63
CA SER A 35 0.92 -14.20 -15.10
C SER A 35 0.17 -12.88 -15.33
N PRO A 36 0.05 -12.01 -14.33
CA PRO A 36 -0.60 -10.71 -14.54
C PRO A 36 0.10 -10.05 -15.71
N THR A 37 -0.64 -9.77 -16.77
CA THR A 37 -0.16 -8.95 -17.88
C THR A 37 0.29 -7.64 -17.26
N ALA A 38 1.56 -7.28 -17.47
CA ALA A 38 2.14 -6.02 -17.03
C ALA A 38 1.14 -4.89 -17.35
N GLN A 39 0.60 -4.23 -16.33
CA GLN A 39 -0.29 -3.09 -16.55
C GLN A 39 0.55 -1.98 -17.15
N THR A 40 0.39 -1.74 -18.43
CA THR A 40 0.80 -0.49 -19.06
C THR A 40 0.09 0.63 -18.33
N GLY A 41 0.83 1.64 -17.88
CA GLY A 41 0.30 2.73 -17.08
C GLY A 41 -1.06 3.23 -17.57
N SER A 42 -2.06 3.16 -16.72
CA SER A 42 -3.44 3.59 -17.03
C SER A 42 -3.61 5.09 -16.83
N LEU A 43 -2.71 5.74 -16.06
CA LEU A 43 -2.64 7.18 -15.84
C LEU A 43 -1.57 7.80 -16.73
N LYS A 44 -1.77 9.05 -17.11
CA LYS A 44 -0.81 9.79 -17.94
C LYS A 44 -0.13 10.86 -17.10
N PRO A 45 1.22 10.84 -17.01
CA PRO A 45 1.93 11.94 -16.40
C PRO A 45 1.65 13.25 -17.17
N PRO A 46 1.79 14.41 -16.52
CA PRO A 46 1.64 15.69 -17.19
C PRO A 46 2.68 15.81 -18.33
N ALA A 47 2.32 16.53 -19.38
CA ALA A 47 3.20 16.74 -20.55
C ALA A 47 4.53 17.44 -20.18
N SER A 48 4.54 18.18 -19.09
CA SER A 48 5.73 18.82 -18.53
C SER A 48 5.61 18.93 -17.01
N GLY A 49 6.76 18.97 -16.32
CA GLY A 49 6.82 19.06 -14.86
C GLY A 49 6.67 17.71 -14.19
N LYS A 50 6.37 17.76 -12.89
CA LYS A 50 6.21 16.59 -12.02
C LYS A 50 4.74 16.34 -11.69
N ILE A 51 4.43 15.11 -11.32
CA ILE A 51 3.14 14.74 -10.72
C ILE A 51 3.09 15.28 -9.30
N ASN A 52 2.15 16.19 -9.03
CA ASN A 52 1.94 16.77 -7.71
C ASN A 52 1.19 15.79 -6.81
N VAL A 53 1.80 15.44 -5.67
CA VAL A 53 1.22 14.58 -4.64
C VAL A 53 0.99 15.41 -3.39
N ALA A 54 -0.26 15.71 -3.08
CA ALA A 54 -0.65 16.43 -1.89
C ALA A 54 -0.95 15.46 -0.75
N VAL A 55 -0.21 15.53 0.34
CA VAL A 55 -0.51 14.81 1.58
C VAL A 55 -1.28 15.75 2.49
N LEU A 56 -2.57 15.46 2.69
CA LEU A 56 -3.47 16.23 3.53
C LEU A 56 -3.19 15.94 5.01
N ILE A 57 -2.74 16.92 5.77
CA ILE A 57 -2.40 16.74 7.17
C ILE A 57 -3.20 17.65 8.09
N SER A 58 -3.57 17.14 9.25
CA SER A 58 -4.18 17.88 10.36
C SER A 58 -3.83 17.22 11.69
N GLU A 59 -4.27 17.82 12.80
CA GLU A 59 -4.01 17.30 14.15
C GLU A 59 -4.28 15.80 14.28
N GLY A 60 -3.34 15.09 14.90
CA GLY A 60 -3.38 13.66 15.13
C GLY A 60 -3.20 12.82 13.88
N ALA A 61 -2.58 13.36 12.84
CA ALA A 61 -2.22 12.60 11.68
C ALA A 61 -1.27 11.44 12.04
N ASP A 62 -1.49 10.25 11.47
CA ASP A 62 -0.63 9.11 11.70
C ASP A 62 0.63 9.21 10.83
N VAL A 63 1.79 9.13 11.48
CA VAL A 63 3.09 9.34 10.83
C VAL A 63 3.36 8.30 9.74
N MET A 64 3.02 7.03 9.98
CA MET A 64 3.26 5.97 8.99
C MET A 64 2.36 6.11 7.76
N ASP A 65 1.13 6.58 7.96
CA ASP A 65 0.18 6.84 6.86
C ASP A 65 0.65 8.01 5.97
N ILE A 66 1.45 8.92 6.53
CA ILE A 66 2.13 9.99 5.80
C ILE A 66 3.41 9.47 5.16
N ALA A 67 4.33 8.96 5.98
CA ALA A 67 5.70 8.65 5.59
C ALA A 67 5.78 7.49 4.60
N GLY A 68 4.93 6.46 4.74
CA GLY A 68 4.90 5.32 3.83
C GLY A 68 4.67 5.74 2.37
N PRO A 69 3.53 6.34 2.02
CA PRO A 69 3.30 6.86 0.67
C PRO A 69 4.29 7.95 0.25
N TRP A 70 4.70 8.82 1.18
CA TRP A 70 5.69 9.86 0.91
C TRP A 70 6.99 9.30 0.36
N GLU A 71 7.56 8.29 1.02
CA GLU A 71 8.82 7.66 0.60
C GLU A 71 8.66 6.91 -0.72
N VAL A 72 7.50 6.28 -0.97
CA VAL A 72 7.22 5.63 -2.26
C VAL A 72 7.28 6.64 -3.40
N PHE A 73 6.55 7.77 -3.30
CA PHE A 73 6.54 8.77 -4.37
C PHE A 73 7.89 9.47 -4.54
N ARG A 74 8.63 9.68 -3.45
CA ARG A 74 9.98 10.23 -3.52
C ARG A 74 11.03 9.25 -4.01
N GLY A 75 10.85 7.97 -3.71
CA GLY A 75 11.73 6.89 -4.13
C GLY A 75 11.53 6.42 -5.57
N ALA A 76 10.44 6.83 -6.22
CA ALA A 76 10.21 6.52 -7.63
C ALA A 76 11.21 7.29 -8.51
N MET A 77 12.06 6.55 -9.21
CA MET A 77 13.15 7.09 -10.04
C MET A 77 13.04 6.54 -11.46
N LEU A 78 13.17 7.43 -12.42
CA LEU A 78 13.13 7.14 -13.85
C LEU A 78 14.36 7.67 -14.55
N THR A 79 14.65 7.13 -15.73
CA THR A 79 15.50 7.82 -16.70
C THR A 79 14.70 8.95 -17.39
N THR A 80 15.37 9.89 -18.04
CA THR A 80 14.74 10.93 -18.87
C THR A 80 13.86 10.35 -19.99
N LYS A 81 14.06 9.08 -20.35
CA LYS A 81 13.26 8.34 -21.32
C LYS A 81 12.06 7.62 -20.72
N GLY A 82 11.80 7.82 -19.40
CA GLY A 82 10.67 7.23 -18.69
C GLY A 82 10.82 5.74 -18.35
N LYS A 83 12.03 5.17 -18.47
CA LYS A 83 12.35 3.80 -18.06
C LYS A 83 12.76 3.74 -16.59
N PRO A 84 12.66 2.57 -15.93
CA PRO A 84 13.17 2.41 -14.57
C PRO A 84 14.64 2.82 -14.48
N TRP A 85 14.98 3.54 -13.41
CA TRP A 85 16.37 3.92 -13.15
C TRP A 85 17.13 2.71 -12.56
N HIS A 86 18.34 2.49 -13.05
CA HIS A 86 19.29 1.53 -12.51
C HIS A 86 20.58 2.26 -12.12
N GLU A 87 21.32 1.76 -11.14
CA GLU A 87 22.50 2.39 -10.55
C GLU A 87 23.61 2.85 -11.56
N ALA A 88 23.58 2.30 -12.77
CA ALA A 88 24.59 2.61 -13.79
C ALA A 88 24.39 3.96 -14.51
N ASP A 89 23.22 4.58 -14.38
CA ASP A 89 22.81 5.73 -15.22
C ASP A 89 22.64 7.03 -14.42
N GLY A 90 23.48 7.25 -13.40
CA GLY A 90 23.32 8.31 -12.40
C GLY A 90 23.07 9.74 -12.92
N ASP A 91 23.53 10.09 -14.12
CA ASP A 91 23.37 11.43 -14.69
C ASP A 91 22.02 11.65 -15.38
N ASP A 92 21.24 10.59 -15.61
CA ASP A 92 19.97 10.59 -16.36
C ASP A 92 18.73 10.37 -15.46
N MET A 93 18.89 10.51 -14.14
CA MET A 93 17.85 10.23 -13.17
C MET A 93 16.85 11.37 -13.05
N VAL A 94 15.55 11.02 -13.09
CA VAL A 94 14.44 11.93 -12.88
C VAL A 94 13.57 11.41 -11.73
N MET A 95 13.24 12.28 -10.77
CA MET A 95 12.21 12.05 -9.76
C MET A 95 10.89 12.64 -10.26
N PRO A 96 9.93 11.79 -10.69
CA PRO A 96 8.75 12.26 -11.40
C PRO A 96 7.67 12.86 -10.51
N PHE A 97 7.74 12.65 -9.20
CA PHE A 97 6.75 13.14 -8.25
C PHE A 97 7.27 14.37 -7.47
N ASN A 98 6.37 15.31 -7.22
CA ASN A 98 6.54 16.46 -6.33
C ASN A 98 5.60 16.27 -5.13
N THR A 99 6.11 15.71 -4.04
CA THR A 99 5.33 15.40 -2.84
C THR A 99 5.41 16.56 -1.85
N TYR A 100 4.27 17.00 -1.35
CA TYR A 100 4.16 18.09 -0.37
C TYR A 100 3.01 17.86 0.59
N THR A 101 3.09 18.50 1.76
CA THR A 101 2.01 18.52 2.75
C THR A 101 1.13 19.76 2.60
N VAL A 102 -0.19 19.59 2.82
CA VAL A 102 -1.17 20.67 2.77
C VAL A 102 -2.08 20.63 4.00
N SER A 103 -2.38 21.80 4.56
CA SER A 103 -3.23 21.96 5.75
C SER A 103 -4.01 23.27 5.74
N ASP A 104 -4.83 23.52 6.76
CA ASP A 104 -5.56 24.79 6.96
C ASP A 104 -4.64 26.01 7.08
N SER A 105 -3.45 25.83 7.63
CA SER A 105 -2.48 26.89 7.84
C SER A 105 -1.05 26.33 7.84
N LEU A 106 -0.06 27.21 7.84
CA LEU A 106 1.36 26.83 7.98
C LEU A 106 1.79 26.65 9.46
N LYS A 107 0.85 26.66 10.40
CA LYS A 107 1.17 26.34 11.80
C LYS A 107 1.60 24.88 11.91
N PRO A 108 2.55 24.58 12.81
CA PRO A 108 2.94 23.21 13.09
C PRO A 108 1.73 22.35 13.48
N VAL A 109 1.66 21.14 12.91
CA VAL A 109 0.65 20.12 13.18
C VAL A 109 1.26 19.05 14.06
N ASP A 110 0.59 18.66 15.13
CA ASP A 110 0.96 17.48 15.92
C ASP A 110 0.48 16.19 15.21
N ALA A 111 1.42 15.44 14.71
CA ALA A 111 1.20 14.12 14.12
C ALA A 111 1.57 13.03 15.14
N ASN A 112 0.72 12.87 16.17
CA ASN A 112 0.90 11.90 17.26
C ASN A 112 2.28 12.00 17.96
N GLY A 113 2.71 13.21 18.27
CA GLY A 113 3.97 13.51 18.94
C GLY A 113 5.11 13.91 17.99
N LEU A 114 4.96 13.73 16.68
CA LEU A 114 5.86 14.31 15.69
C LEU A 114 5.27 15.64 15.18
N THR A 115 6.06 16.71 15.27
CA THR A 115 5.64 18.02 14.76
C THR A 115 5.98 18.15 13.28
N ILE A 116 4.98 18.42 12.44
CA ILE A 116 5.14 18.64 11.01
C ILE A 116 4.71 20.06 10.67
N VAL A 117 5.55 20.83 9.98
CA VAL A 117 5.18 22.11 9.40
C VAL A 117 4.67 21.88 7.99
N PRO A 118 3.41 22.24 7.65
CA PRO A 118 2.88 22.07 6.30
C PRO A 118 3.66 22.89 5.27
N ASN A 119 3.80 22.34 4.05
CA ASN A 119 4.43 23.08 2.95
C ASN A 119 3.51 24.16 2.37
N TYR A 120 2.20 23.90 2.36
CA TYR A 120 1.19 24.76 1.76
C TYR A 120 -0.08 24.82 2.61
N THR A 121 -0.84 25.89 2.39
CA THR A 121 -2.25 25.98 2.81
C THR A 121 -3.18 25.55 1.69
N PHE A 122 -4.47 25.34 1.99
CA PHE A 122 -5.47 25.02 0.95
C PHE A 122 -5.61 26.11 -0.13
N ASP A 123 -5.26 27.36 0.19
CA ASP A 123 -5.39 28.50 -0.74
C ASP A 123 -4.26 28.59 -1.75
N ASN A 124 -3.07 28.07 -1.42
CA ASN A 124 -1.86 28.26 -2.24
C ASN A 124 -1.16 26.96 -2.67
N ALA A 125 -1.72 25.79 -2.32
CA ALA A 125 -1.16 24.51 -2.71
C ALA A 125 -1.20 24.35 -4.25
N PRO A 126 -0.14 23.81 -4.86
CA PRO A 126 -0.19 23.38 -6.26
C PRO A 126 -1.36 22.42 -6.49
N LYS A 127 -1.97 22.47 -7.67
CA LYS A 127 -3.06 21.55 -8.02
C LYS A 127 -2.54 20.11 -8.01
N PRO A 128 -3.11 19.19 -7.20
CA PRO A 128 -2.63 17.83 -7.11
C PRO A 128 -3.16 16.94 -8.23
N GLN A 129 -2.33 16.02 -8.70
CA GLN A 129 -2.73 14.84 -9.46
C GLN A 129 -3.04 13.67 -8.52
N VAL A 130 -2.34 13.58 -7.38
CA VAL A 130 -2.57 12.55 -6.37
C VAL A 130 -2.83 13.23 -5.03
N ILE A 131 -3.84 12.76 -4.28
CA ILE A 131 -4.15 13.20 -2.93
C ILE A 131 -4.00 12.02 -1.99
N VAL A 132 -3.20 12.17 -0.92
CA VAL A 132 -3.02 11.18 0.14
C VAL A 132 -3.68 11.68 1.41
N ILE A 133 -4.53 10.86 2.03
CA ILE A 133 -5.29 11.20 3.22
C ILE A 133 -4.95 10.19 4.32
N PRO A 134 -4.07 10.54 5.28
CA PRO A 134 -3.75 9.72 6.43
C PRO A 134 -4.91 9.67 7.44
N ALA A 135 -4.86 8.75 8.39
CA ALA A 135 -5.64 8.84 9.61
C ALA A 135 -5.34 10.17 10.31
N GLN A 136 -6.37 10.91 10.69
CA GLN A 136 -6.24 12.23 11.33
C GLN A 136 -7.56 12.67 11.97
N ARG A 137 -7.50 13.62 12.92
CA ARG A 137 -8.68 14.10 13.65
C ARG A 137 -9.30 15.39 13.10
N GLY A 138 -8.49 16.26 12.49
CA GLY A 138 -8.97 17.57 12.01
C GLY A 138 -10.02 17.45 10.90
N ARG A 139 -11.06 18.28 11.01
CA ARG A 139 -12.19 18.34 10.07
C ARG A 139 -12.65 19.79 9.94
N SER A 140 -11.99 20.57 9.09
CA SER A 140 -12.40 21.95 8.84
C SER A 140 -13.31 22.07 7.61
N VAL A 141 -14.03 23.17 7.53
CA VAL A 141 -14.84 23.52 6.34
C VAL A 141 -13.93 23.73 5.13
N ALA A 142 -12.78 24.37 5.33
CA ALA A 142 -11.79 24.60 4.27
C ALA A 142 -11.21 23.29 3.77
N GLN A 143 -10.84 22.35 4.66
CA GLN A 143 -10.39 21.01 4.30
C GLN A 143 -11.43 20.28 3.43
N LYS A 144 -12.71 20.29 3.85
CA LYS A 144 -13.80 19.65 3.08
C LYS A 144 -13.92 20.27 1.69
N ALA A 145 -13.97 21.61 1.61
CA ALA A 145 -14.12 22.30 0.33
C ALA A 145 -12.94 22.01 -0.60
N TRP A 146 -11.71 22.08 -0.07
CA TRP A 146 -10.50 21.79 -0.84
C TRP A 146 -10.47 20.34 -1.34
N LEU A 147 -10.79 19.38 -0.47
CA LEU A 147 -10.76 17.96 -0.82
C LEU A 147 -11.82 17.62 -1.90
N LEU A 148 -13.05 18.11 -1.76
CA LEU A 148 -14.10 17.89 -2.76
C LEU A 148 -13.74 18.49 -4.12
N ALA A 149 -13.20 19.73 -4.15
CA ALA A 149 -12.81 20.40 -5.37
C ALA A 149 -11.64 19.69 -6.08
N ASN A 150 -10.63 19.25 -5.32
CA ASN A 150 -9.43 18.66 -5.90
C ASN A 150 -9.63 17.17 -6.26
N SER A 151 -10.34 16.37 -5.47
CA SER A 151 -10.62 14.97 -5.80
C SER A 151 -11.46 14.82 -7.06
N ALA A 152 -12.28 15.78 -7.40
CA ALA A 152 -13.04 15.78 -8.67
C ALA A 152 -12.12 15.81 -9.91
N THR A 153 -10.95 16.43 -9.80
CA THR A 153 -10.02 16.63 -10.93
C THR A 153 -8.69 15.89 -10.79
N ALA A 154 -8.35 15.38 -9.62
CA ALA A 154 -7.17 14.54 -9.41
C ALA A 154 -7.28 13.24 -10.21
N ASP A 155 -6.14 12.67 -10.54
CA ASP A 155 -6.06 11.35 -11.17
C ASP A 155 -6.32 10.25 -10.13
N GLU A 156 -5.88 10.47 -8.88
CA GLU A 156 -6.07 9.55 -7.77
C GLU A 156 -6.30 10.28 -6.45
N THR A 157 -7.27 9.83 -5.65
CA THR A 157 -7.48 10.24 -4.26
C THR A 157 -7.41 9.00 -3.39
N MET A 158 -6.35 8.84 -2.63
CA MET A 158 -6.10 7.67 -1.80
C MET A 158 -6.15 7.98 -0.31
N SER A 159 -6.78 7.11 0.46
CA SER A 159 -6.74 7.16 1.92
C SER A 159 -5.94 6.01 2.49
N VAL A 160 -5.32 6.22 3.65
CA VAL A 160 -4.62 5.18 4.42
C VAL A 160 -5.26 5.09 5.80
N CYS A 161 -5.42 3.85 6.30
CA CYS A 161 -5.95 3.59 7.62
C CYS A 161 -7.35 4.20 7.81
N THR A 162 -7.60 4.87 8.95
CA THR A 162 -8.86 5.60 9.17
C THR A 162 -8.97 6.92 8.40
N GLY A 163 -8.01 7.25 7.53
CA GLY A 163 -8.19 8.30 6.52
C GLY A 163 -9.40 8.08 5.62
N ALA A 164 -9.85 6.82 5.46
CA ALA A 164 -11.11 6.47 4.80
C ALA A 164 -12.34 7.14 5.45
N GLU A 165 -12.30 7.44 6.76
CA GLU A 165 -13.36 8.16 7.46
C GLU A 165 -13.55 9.58 6.91
N VAL A 166 -12.46 10.27 6.55
CA VAL A 166 -12.53 11.60 5.93
C VAL A 166 -13.32 11.54 4.64
N LEU A 167 -13.01 10.54 3.79
CA LEU A 167 -13.70 10.33 2.52
C LEU A 167 -15.18 9.98 2.72
N ALA A 168 -15.46 9.05 3.66
CA ALA A 168 -16.84 8.64 3.97
C ALA A 168 -17.66 9.80 4.53
N GLN A 169 -17.12 10.58 5.48
CA GLN A 169 -17.78 11.72 6.08
C GLN A 169 -18.12 12.81 5.04
N TYR A 170 -17.32 12.94 4.00
CA TYR A 170 -17.57 13.92 2.94
C TYR A 170 -18.37 13.38 1.76
N GLY A 171 -18.89 12.13 1.88
CA GLY A 171 -19.75 11.49 0.87
C GLY A 171 -19.02 10.94 -0.36
N LEU A 172 -17.68 10.95 -0.33
CA LEU A 172 -16.87 10.48 -1.46
C LEU A 172 -16.87 8.94 -1.62
N LEU A 173 -17.27 8.21 -0.58
CA LEU A 173 -17.35 6.74 -0.58
C LEU A 173 -18.79 6.22 -0.71
N ASP A 174 -19.80 7.05 -0.78
CA ASP A 174 -21.20 6.61 -0.85
C ASP A 174 -21.43 5.69 -2.06
N GLY A 175 -22.04 4.52 -1.81
CA GLY A 175 -22.28 3.48 -2.81
C GLY A 175 -21.02 2.72 -3.29
N LYS A 176 -19.86 2.94 -2.67
CA LYS A 176 -18.59 2.31 -3.07
C LYS A 176 -18.17 1.22 -2.09
N THR A 177 -17.37 0.29 -2.60
CA THR A 177 -16.62 -0.64 -1.75
C THR A 177 -15.35 0.05 -1.26
N ALA A 178 -15.01 -0.12 0.01
CA ALA A 178 -13.84 0.50 0.63
C ALA A 178 -13.18 -0.45 1.64
N THR A 179 -11.96 -0.16 2.02
CA THR A 179 -11.33 -0.76 3.19
C THR A 179 -10.79 0.34 4.11
N THR A 180 -10.43 -0.04 5.32
CA THR A 180 -9.83 0.81 6.34
C THR A 180 -8.98 -0.06 7.27
N HIS A 181 -8.39 0.52 8.29
CA HIS A 181 -7.68 -0.27 9.30
C HIS A 181 -8.60 -1.36 9.88
N HIS A 182 -8.12 -2.60 9.94
CA HIS A 182 -8.94 -3.78 10.23
C HIS A 182 -9.69 -3.71 11.58
N TYR A 183 -9.15 -3.02 12.58
CA TYR A 183 -9.85 -2.82 13.87
C TYR A 183 -11.07 -1.90 13.75
N PHE A 184 -11.14 -1.07 12.74
CA PHE A 184 -12.21 -0.07 12.58
C PHE A 184 -13.27 -0.47 11.55
N LEU A 185 -13.11 -1.58 10.81
CA LEU A 185 -14.05 -2.03 9.78
C LEU A 185 -15.49 -2.08 10.27
N GLN A 186 -15.72 -2.72 11.42
CA GLN A 186 -17.07 -2.88 11.97
C GLN A 186 -17.69 -1.55 12.42
N SER A 187 -16.92 -0.68 13.08
CA SER A 187 -17.40 0.64 13.50
C SER A 187 -17.65 1.56 12.31
N MET A 188 -16.78 1.55 11.33
CA MET A 188 -16.93 2.30 10.09
C MET A 188 -18.16 1.85 9.29
N GLN A 189 -18.39 0.53 9.16
CA GLN A 189 -19.58 0.00 8.49
C GLN A 189 -20.87 0.45 9.19
N LYS A 190 -20.86 0.50 10.52
CA LYS A 190 -22.02 0.95 11.31
C LYS A 190 -22.25 2.47 11.16
N GLN A 191 -21.17 3.25 11.14
CA GLN A 191 -21.22 4.71 11.08
C GLN A 191 -21.56 5.22 9.68
N TYR A 192 -21.10 4.54 8.64
CA TYR A 192 -21.27 4.90 7.23
C TYR A 192 -21.96 3.78 6.45
N PRO A 193 -23.28 3.55 6.67
CA PRO A 193 -23.98 2.41 6.08
C PRO A 193 -24.11 2.47 4.55
N ALA A 194 -23.90 3.66 3.95
CA ALA A 194 -23.87 3.82 2.50
C ALA A 194 -22.55 3.32 1.85
N VAL A 195 -21.54 2.99 2.65
CA VAL A 195 -20.24 2.47 2.18
C VAL A 195 -20.18 0.98 2.45
N HIS A 196 -19.67 0.19 1.50
CA HIS A 196 -19.44 -1.24 1.70
C HIS A 196 -17.99 -1.50 2.12
N PHE A 197 -17.75 -1.63 3.44
CA PHE A 197 -16.40 -1.91 3.96
C PHE A 197 -16.06 -3.40 3.89
N VAL A 198 -14.91 -3.72 3.30
CA VAL A 198 -14.40 -5.08 3.13
C VAL A 198 -13.08 -5.28 3.86
N SER A 199 -12.81 -6.53 4.21
CA SER A 199 -11.57 -7.01 4.83
C SER A 199 -10.84 -7.98 3.90
N GLY A 200 -9.61 -8.40 4.27
CA GLY A 200 -8.84 -9.37 3.47
C GLY A 200 -8.15 -8.77 2.27
N THR A 201 -8.03 -7.44 2.23
CA THR A 201 -7.33 -6.73 1.17
C THR A 201 -6.46 -5.61 1.71
N ARG A 202 -5.34 -5.33 1.07
CA ARG A 202 -4.46 -4.22 1.41
C ARG A 202 -5.06 -2.88 0.99
N TYR A 203 -5.75 -2.86 -0.15
CA TYR A 203 -6.45 -1.68 -0.65
C TYR A 203 -7.64 -2.07 -1.52
N VAL A 204 -8.54 -1.13 -1.71
CA VAL A 204 -9.68 -1.22 -2.63
C VAL A 204 -9.66 0.01 -3.52
N GLU A 205 -9.84 -0.19 -4.82
CA GLU A 205 -9.89 0.88 -5.82
C GLU A 205 -11.30 1.01 -6.41
N ASN A 206 -11.77 2.24 -6.54
CA ASN A 206 -13.03 2.60 -7.20
C ASN A 206 -12.80 3.78 -8.16
N GLY A 207 -12.26 3.49 -9.31
CA GLY A 207 -11.92 4.49 -10.30
C GLY A 207 -10.81 5.44 -9.80
N LYS A 208 -11.16 6.69 -9.49
CA LYS A 208 -10.21 7.70 -8.99
C LYS A 208 -10.07 7.75 -7.48
N ILE A 209 -10.80 6.91 -6.75
CA ILE A 209 -10.76 6.87 -5.30
C ILE A 209 -10.31 5.49 -4.86
N ALA A 210 -9.25 5.44 -4.07
CA ALA A 210 -8.77 4.21 -3.47
C ALA A 210 -8.65 4.34 -1.95
N THR A 211 -8.84 3.24 -1.23
CA THR A 211 -8.71 3.18 0.21
C THR A 211 -7.78 2.06 0.61
N ALA A 212 -6.77 2.33 1.43
CA ALA A 212 -5.87 1.34 1.98
C ALA A 212 -6.23 0.98 3.42
N GLY A 213 -5.89 -0.23 3.81
CA GLY A 213 -5.91 -0.68 5.20
C GLY A 213 -4.95 0.12 6.08
N GLY A 214 -4.54 -0.44 7.22
CA GLY A 214 -3.70 0.29 8.18
C GLY A 214 -2.25 0.45 7.74
N LEU A 215 -1.67 1.61 8.07
CA LEU A 215 -0.23 1.86 8.10
C LEU A 215 0.51 1.44 6.80
N THR A 216 1.19 0.30 6.84
CA THR A 216 2.00 -0.21 5.70
C THR A 216 1.18 -0.53 4.46
N SER A 217 -0.15 -0.64 4.54
CA SER A 217 -1.02 -0.78 3.36
C SER A 217 -0.96 0.44 2.45
N GLY A 218 -0.65 1.63 3.02
CA GLY A 218 -0.42 2.85 2.25
C GLY A 218 0.79 2.76 1.33
N ILE A 219 1.81 1.97 1.69
CA ILE A 219 2.98 1.71 0.83
C ILE A 219 2.55 0.92 -0.40
N ASP A 220 1.78 -0.17 -0.19
CA ASP A 220 1.31 -1.00 -1.31
C ASP A 220 0.40 -0.20 -2.25
N LEU A 221 -0.52 0.61 -1.72
CA LEU A 221 -1.37 1.46 -2.55
C LEU A 221 -0.57 2.54 -3.31
N ALA A 222 0.42 3.16 -2.68
CA ALA A 222 1.27 4.14 -3.34
C ALA A 222 2.12 3.50 -4.47
N LEU A 223 2.68 2.30 -4.26
CA LEU A 223 3.36 1.52 -5.31
C LEU A 223 2.40 1.18 -6.46
N HIS A 224 1.15 0.82 -6.15
CA HIS A 224 0.12 0.62 -7.16
C HIS A 224 -0.13 1.88 -7.99
N VAL A 225 -0.20 3.05 -7.36
CA VAL A 225 -0.34 4.34 -8.07
C VAL A 225 0.89 4.63 -8.95
N VAL A 226 2.11 4.33 -8.47
CA VAL A 226 3.31 4.41 -9.31
C VAL A 226 3.19 3.50 -10.53
N ALA A 227 2.71 2.26 -10.36
CA ALA A 227 2.47 1.34 -11.46
C ALA A 227 1.42 1.86 -12.45
N LYS A 228 0.37 2.52 -11.98
CA LYS A 228 -0.65 3.15 -12.84
C LYS A 228 -0.06 4.24 -13.73
N TYR A 229 0.96 4.98 -13.30
CA TYR A 229 1.62 6.01 -14.10
C TYR A 229 2.74 5.46 -15.00
N TYR A 230 3.55 4.54 -14.48
CA TYR A 230 4.82 4.18 -15.10
C TYR A 230 5.01 2.68 -15.34
N GLY A 231 4.02 1.87 -15.00
CA GLY A 231 4.05 0.42 -15.16
C GLY A 231 4.70 -0.33 -13.99
N ASP A 232 4.49 -1.63 -14.00
CA ASP A 232 4.90 -2.53 -12.91
C ASP A 232 6.41 -2.59 -12.69
N GLU A 233 7.20 -2.38 -13.74
CA GLU A 233 8.66 -2.42 -13.64
C GLU A 233 9.19 -1.26 -12.79
N VAL A 234 8.69 -0.05 -13.00
CA VAL A 234 9.06 1.13 -12.19
C VAL A 234 8.61 0.96 -10.75
N ALA A 235 7.39 0.47 -10.52
CA ALA A 235 6.90 0.21 -9.18
C ALA A 235 7.72 -0.88 -8.46
N GLN A 236 8.18 -1.92 -9.17
CA GLN A 236 9.05 -2.94 -8.61
C GLN A 236 10.42 -2.37 -8.22
N VAL A 237 11.06 -1.61 -9.10
CA VAL A 237 12.34 -0.95 -8.79
C VAL A 237 12.17 0.00 -7.59
N THR A 238 11.06 0.75 -7.54
CA THR A 238 10.76 1.61 -6.37
C THR A 238 10.60 0.78 -5.09
N SER A 239 9.90 -0.35 -5.15
CA SER A 239 9.74 -1.28 -4.02
C SER A 239 11.10 -1.83 -3.56
N ASP A 240 11.98 -2.18 -4.50
CA ASP A 240 13.32 -2.70 -4.20
C ASP A 240 14.22 -1.64 -3.56
N ILE A 241 14.17 -0.39 -4.03
CA ILE A 241 14.88 0.74 -3.41
C ILE A 241 14.44 0.97 -1.96
N LEU A 242 13.14 0.81 -1.68
CA LEU A 242 12.58 0.92 -0.33
C LEU A 242 12.79 -0.33 0.52
N GLU A 243 13.40 -1.38 -0.02
CA GLU A 243 13.50 -2.71 0.59
C GLU A 243 12.13 -3.28 1.03
N HIS A 244 11.04 -2.84 0.38
CA HIS A 244 9.69 -3.31 0.66
C HIS A 244 9.43 -4.62 -0.06
N ARG A 245 9.46 -5.74 0.68
CA ARG A 245 9.41 -7.10 0.14
C ARG A 245 7.98 -7.64 -0.13
N SER A 246 6.97 -6.78 -0.07
CA SER A 246 5.58 -7.15 -0.38
C SER A 246 5.32 -7.11 -1.88
N ALA A 247 4.54 -8.08 -2.38
CA ALA A 247 3.98 -8.06 -3.73
C ALA A 247 2.50 -7.65 -3.74
N LEU A 248 1.95 -7.28 -2.58
CA LEU A 248 0.52 -6.98 -2.40
C LEU A 248 0.09 -5.66 -3.06
N TRP A 249 1.03 -4.89 -3.56
CA TRP A 249 0.73 -3.73 -4.39
C TRP A 249 0.24 -4.11 -5.81
N ARG A 250 0.57 -5.34 -6.29
CA ARG A 250 0.05 -5.90 -7.55
C ARG A 250 -1.28 -6.62 -7.36
N ASN A 251 -1.38 -7.37 -6.28
CA ASN A 251 -2.58 -8.11 -5.91
C ASN A 251 -2.86 -7.85 -4.43
N PRO A 252 -3.81 -6.97 -4.11
CA PRO A 252 -4.01 -6.51 -2.73
C PRO A 252 -4.66 -7.54 -1.81
N GLU A 253 -5.22 -8.63 -2.34
CA GLU A 253 -5.90 -9.64 -1.54
C GLU A 253 -4.90 -10.50 -0.75
N TYR A 254 -5.23 -10.77 0.51
CA TYR A 254 -4.46 -11.64 1.38
C TYR A 254 -5.38 -12.47 2.28
N GLU A 255 -4.91 -13.65 2.66
CA GLU A 255 -5.60 -14.47 3.64
C GLU A 255 -5.54 -13.77 5.02
N GLN A 256 -6.69 -13.57 5.63
CA GLN A 256 -6.75 -12.97 6.96
C GLN A 256 -6.09 -13.88 7.99
N VAL A 257 -5.05 -13.38 8.64
CA VAL A 257 -4.53 -13.99 9.86
C VAL A 257 -5.64 -13.91 10.91
N LYS A 258 -6.15 -15.06 11.35
CA LYS A 258 -7.12 -15.10 12.44
C LYS A 258 -6.54 -14.37 13.64
N PRO A 259 -7.28 -13.45 14.27
CA PRO A 259 -6.77 -12.76 15.45
C PRO A 259 -6.36 -13.81 16.47
N VAL A 260 -5.16 -13.67 17.04
CA VAL A 260 -4.72 -14.46 18.17
C VAL A 260 -5.65 -14.10 19.31
N VAL A 261 -6.67 -14.92 19.52
CA VAL A 261 -7.54 -14.79 20.69
C VAL A 261 -6.66 -15.17 21.87
N ALA A 262 -6.32 -14.21 22.72
CA ALA A 262 -5.67 -14.51 23.98
C ALA A 262 -6.53 -15.55 24.70
N SER A 263 -6.00 -16.74 24.92
CA SER A 263 -6.62 -17.75 25.78
C SER A 263 -6.87 -17.12 27.14
N LYS A 264 -8.12 -17.08 27.56
CA LYS A 264 -8.56 -16.61 28.88
C LYS A 264 -7.93 -17.45 29.97
#